data_3bbefcbe44edfa7500842a76e1c57abf
#
_entry.id   3bbefcbe44edfa7500842a76e1c57abf
#
_cell.length_a   1.000
_cell.length_b   1.000
_cell.length_c   1.000
_cell.angle_alpha   90.00
_cell.angle_beta   90.00
_cell.angle_gamma   90.00
#
_symmetry.space_group_name_H-M   'P 1'
#
loop_
_entity.id
_entity.type
_entity.pdbx_description
1 polymer ?
#
loop_
_entity_poly.entity_id
_entity_poly.type
_entity_poly.pdbx_seq_one_letter_code
_entity_poly.pdbx_strand_id
1 'polypeptide(L)'
;MKLLTVLLFLLAYLDAKVYYAKVEPYEIRDISSNVSGLVISADETLVGQTLSQKQYIKIDSELDEKEQIAVREKLMYIKNTIEINEAVLLNLDELLAKKRENYKKIEPLKFKSSVEKDREFYDLITSENLYLNTKKEIQNLKIQMSDLKLKDAQLQRTISDKNLVAKDFVLYEMLVKSGQVVGVSTPLAKVADVSKAKLTIYLDEEDVVNAQKKVLYIDGVKSSYKISRLLNIADSKNISKYMAQIIIDSPALFSKLLKLELKDE
;
A
#
# COMPACT_ATOMS: atom_id res chain seq x y z
N MET A 1 40.62 4.57 -63.05
CA MET A 1 39.26 4.80 -62.57
C MET A 1 38.69 3.69 -61.68
N LYS A 2 38.89 2.41 -61.92
CA LYS A 2 38.34 1.33 -61.06
C LYS A 2 38.92 1.22 -59.65
N LEU A 3 40.17 1.68 -59.40
CA LEU A 3 40.81 1.66 -58.07
C LEU A 3 40.30 2.76 -57.16
N LEU A 4 39.90 3.92 -57.71
CA LEU A 4 39.36 5.04 -56.94
C LEU A 4 37.93 4.78 -56.45
N THR A 5 37.15 3.98 -57.19
CA THR A 5 35.76 3.59 -56.80
C THR A 5 35.75 2.55 -55.67
N VAL A 6 36.78 1.68 -55.58
CA VAL A 6 36.89 0.71 -54.47
C VAL A 6 37.32 1.39 -53.14
N LEU A 7 38.17 2.44 -53.23
CA LEU A 7 38.58 3.22 -52.08
C LEU A 7 37.44 4.06 -51.47
N LEU A 8 36.47 4.51 -52.29
CA LEU A 8 35.32 5.27 -51.83
C LEU A 8 34.27 4.39 -51.10
N PHE A 9 34.22 3.08 -51.41
CA PHE A 9 33.34 2.12 -50.73
C PHE A 9 33.89 1.65 -49.37
N LEU A 10 35.20 1.81 -49.09
CA LEU A 10 35.83 1.47 -47.81
C LEU A 10 35.64 2.57 -46.75
N LEU A 11 35.25 3.77 -47.12
CA LEU A 11 35.03 4.91 -46.21
C LEU A 11 33.59 5.06 -45.67
N ALA A 12 32.68 4.18 -46.08
CA ALA A 12 31.30 4.19 -45.60
C ALA A 12 31.04 3.22 -44.42
N TYR A 13 32.05 2.87 -43.65
CA TYR A 13 31.81 2.40 -42.30
C TYR A 13 31.42 3.62 -41.45
N LEU A 14 30.15 3.94 -41.46
CA LEU A 14 29.53 4.78 -40.46
C LEU A 14 29.84 4.14 -39.09
N ASP A 15 30.84 4.68 -38.41
CA ASP A 15 31.15 4.26 -37.04
C ASP A 15 29.90 4.48 -36.17
N ALA A 16 29.16 3.41 -35.97
CA ALA A 16 28.06 3.45 -35.03
C ALA A 16 28.63 3.81 -33.66
N LYS A 17 28.20 4.92 -33.12
CA LYS A 17 28.67 5.41 -31.84
C LYS A 17 28.41 4.36 -30.76
N VAL A 18 29.41 4.10 -29.95
CA VAL A 18 29.39 3.09 -28.88
C VAL A 18 29.03 3.75 -27.57
N TYR A 19 28.05 3.18 -26.92
CA TYR A 19 27.62 3.52 -25.56
C TYR A 19 27.90 2.37 -24.62
N TYR A 20 28.15 2.67 -23.36
CA TYR A 20 28.32 1.67 -22.32
C TYR A 20 27.24 1.86 -21.26
N ALA A 21 26.57 0.79 -20.90
CA ALA A 21 25.55 0.80 -19.85
C ALA A 21 25.82 -0.29 -18.82
N LYS A 22 25.68 0.07 -17.56
CA LYS A 22 25.64 -0.90 -16.47
C LYS A 22 24.27 -1.57 -16.43
N VAL A 23 24.25 -2.88 -16.25
CA VAL A 23 23.01 -3.63 -16.00
C VAL A 23 22.57 -3.38 -14.58
N GLU A 24 21.50 -2.63 -14.41
CA GLU A 24 20.94 -2.28 -13.11
C GLU A 24 19.60 -2.99 -12.88
N PRO A 25 19.21 -3.24 -11.61
CA PRO A 25 17.85 -3.67 -11.31
C PRO A 25 16.81 -2.74 -11.95
N TYR A 26 15.65 -3.26 -12.25
CA TYR A 26 14.55 -2.48 -12.83
C TYR A 26 14.22 -1.27 -11.96
N GLU A 27 14.17 -1.48 -10.63
CA GLU A 27 13.93 -0.44 -9.64
C GLU A 27 14.67 -0.76 -8.34
N ILE A 28 15.15 0.27 -7.67
CA ILE A 28 15.63 0.18 -6.27
C ILE A 28 14.71 1.09 -5.45
N ARG A 29 14.15 0.57 -4.37
CA ARG A 29 13.27 1.30 -3.46
C ARG A 29 13.93 1.46 -2.11
N ASP A 30 13.92 2.68 -1.61
CA ASP A 30 14.30 3.00 -0.24
C ASP A 30 13.09 2.76 0.68
N ILE A 31 13.24 1.87 1.64
CA ILE A 31 12.21 1.56 2.63
C ILE A 31 12.52 2.35 3.88
N SER A 32 11.59 3.22 4.26
CA SER A 32 11.67 4.05 5.46
C SER A 32 10.58 3.70 6.47
N SER A 33 10.84 3.96 7.74
CA SER A 33 9.87 3.69 8.80
C SER A 33 8.71 4.68 8.78
N ASN A 34 7.48 4.17 8.92
CA ASN A 34 6.27 4.95 9.16
C ASN A 34 5.98 5.16 10.65
N VAL A 35 6.74 4.50 11.52
CA VAL A 35 6.49 4.42 12.97
C VAL A 35 7.77 4.63 13.75
N SER A 36 7.64 4.93 15.03
CA SER A 36 8.77 4.98 15.94
C SER A 36 8.79 3.73 16.83
N GLY A 37 9.97 3.25 17.17
CA GLY A 37 10.13 2.13 18.11
C GLY A 37 11.52 1.53 18.10
N LEU A 38 11.72 0.51 18.93
CA LEU A 38 12.93 -0.28 19.02
C LEU A 38 12.92 -1.37 17.93
N VAL A 39 13.99 -1.49 17.15
CA VAL A 39 14.18 -2.61 16.23
C VAL A 39 14.51 -3.87 17.03
N ILE A 40 13.57 -4.80 17.08
CA ILE A 40 13.75 -6.09 17.79
C ILE A 40 14.64 -7.03 16.97
N SER A 41 14.41 -7.06 15.64
CA SER A 41 15.24 -7.86 14.75
C SER A 41 15.39 -7.20 13.38
N ALA A 42 16.58 -7.33 12.80
CA ALA A 42 16.92 -7.02 11.42
C ALA A 42 17.74 -8.19 10.89
N ASP A 43 17.20 -8.93 9.91
CA ASP A 43 17.82 -10.16 9.41
C ASP A 43 18.79 -9.82 8.26
N GLU A 44 20.04 -9.51 8.62
CA GLU A 44 21.12 -9.20 7.67
C GLU A 44 21.48 -10.40 6.77
N THR A 45 21.13 -11.64 7.18
CA THR A 45 21.42 -12.85 6.38
C THR A 45 20.59 -12.91 5.11
N LEU A 46 19.52 -12.13 5.02
CA LEU A 46 18.66 -12.02 3.83
C LEU A 46 19.22 -11.06 2.77
N VAL A 47 20.29 -10.30 3.07
CA VAL A 47 20.92 -9.41 2.08
C VAL A 47 21.41 -10.24 0.89
N GLY A 48 21.04 -9.80 -0.31
CA GLY A 48 21.29 -10.52 -1.57
C GLY A 48 20.27 -11.63 -1.89
N GLN A 49 19.31 -11.93 -1.01
CA GLN A 49 18.29 -12.96 -1.24
C GLN A 49 16.95 -12.34 -1.65
N THR A 50 16.17 -13.12 -2.43
CA THR A 50 14.80 -12.75 -2.76
C THR A 50 13.91 -12.94 -1.53
N LEU A 51 13.17 -11.89 -1.17
CA LEU A 51 12.23 -11.89 -0.07
C LEU A 51 10.94 -12.64 -0.48
N SER A 52 10.56 -13.64 0.31
CA SER A 52 9.41 -14.53 0.06
C SER A 52 8.33 -14.38 1.12
N GLN A 53 7.90 -13.15 1.41
CA GLN A 53 6.95 -12.82 2.50
C GLN A 53 7.48 -13.10 3.92
N LYS A 54 8.76 -13.44 4.07
CA LYS A 54 9.39 -13.54 5.38
C LYS A 54 9.62 -12.13 5.94
N GLN A 55 9.37 -11.97 7.23
CA GLN A 55 9.69 -10.74 7.94
C GLN A 55 11.21 -10.55 7.97
N TYR A 56 11.67 -9.39 7.48
CA TYR A 56 13.09 -9.05 7.45
C TYR A 56 13.49 -7.96 8.44
N ILE A 57 12.52 -7.14 8.89
CA ILE A 57 12.68 -6.19 10.00
C ILE A 57 11.46 -6.29 10.91
N LYS A 58 11.70 -6.32 12.23
CA LYS A 58 10.67 -6.23 13.26
C LYS A 58 10.98 -5.06 14.19
N ILE A 59 10.07 -4.10 14.26
CA ILE A 59 10.03 -3.04 15.28
C ILE A 59 9.10 -3.52 16.39
N ASP A 60 9.36 -3.16 17.62
CA ASP A 60 8.56 -3.57 18.78
C ASP A 60 7.07 -3.20 18.60
N SER A 61 6.22 -4.21 18.55
CA SER A 61 4.76 -4.11 18.38
C SER A 61 3.98 -4.76 19.52
N GLU A 62 4.67 -5.24 20.58
CA GLU A 62 4.04 -6.03 21.64
C GLU A 62 2.88 -5.29 22.33
N LEU A 63 3.08 -4.00 22.62
CA LEU A 63 2.05 -3.19 23.25
C LEU A 63 0.85 -2.95 22.32
N ASP A 64 1.10 -2.68 21.04
CA ASP A 64 0.02 -2.48 20.05
C ASP A 64 -0.80 -3.76 19.86
N GLU A 65 -0.14 -4.92 19.85
CA GLU A 65 -0.80 -6.24 19.74
C GLU A 65 -1.70 -6.51 20.96
N LYS A 66 -1.22 -6.22 22.16
CA LYS A 66 -2.01 -6.34 23.40
C LYS A 66 -3.19 -5.39 23.40
N GLU A 67 -2.98 -4.13 22.98
CA GLU A 67 -4.06 -3.16 22.88
C GLU A 67 -5.10 -3.61 21.83
N GLN A 68 -4.67 -4.17 20.72
CA GLN A 68 -5.57 -4.68 19.69
C GLN A 68 -6.46 -5.82 20.20
N ILE A 69 -5.88 -6.76 20.96
CA ILE A 69 -6.64 -7.85 21.61
C ILE A 69 -7.73 -7.25 22.52
N ALA A 70 -7.36 -6.30 23.38
CA ALA A 70 -8.31 -5.67 24.31
C ALA A 70 -9.44 -4.91 23.58
N VAL A 71 -9.11 -4.24 22.45
CA VAL A 71 -10.10 -3.56 21.60
C VAL A 71 -11.07 -4.56 20.97
N ARG A 72 -10.59 -5.69 20.50
CA ARG A 72 -11.44 -6.76 19.92
C ARG A 72 -12.33 -7.41 20.94
N GLU A 73 -11.87 -7.62 22.16
CA GLU A 73 -12.70 -8.09 23.27
C GLU A 73 -13.82 -7.10 23.59
N LYS A 74 -13.51 -5.80 23.66
CA LYS A 74 -14.54 -4.76 23.86
C LYS A 74 -15.56 -4.74 22.73
N LEU A 75 -15.14 -4.90 21.48
CA LEU A 75 -16.04 -5.00 20.33
C LEU A 75 -17.01 -6.18 20.47
N MET A 76 -16.53 -7.33 20.94
CA MET A 76 -17.37 -8.51 21.19
C MET A 76 -18.42 -8.22 22.29
N TYR A 77 -18.01 -7.61 23.41
CA TYR A 77 -18.94 -7.27 24.48
C TYR A 77 -20.02 -6.26 24.04
N ILE A 78 -19.64 -5.21 23.33
CA ILE A 78 -20.58 -4.21 22.80
C ILE A 78 -21.56 -4.87 21.82
N LYS A 79 -21.09 -5.74 20.94
CA LYS A 79 -21.94 -6.48 20.00
C LYS A 79 -23.00 -7.29 20.74
N ASN A 80 -22.59 -8.07 21.74
CA ASN A 80 -23.51 -8.87 22.56
C ASN A 80 -24.52 -7.98 23.30
N THR A 81 -24.08 -6.84 23.84
CA THR A 81 -24.97 -5.88 24.51
C THR A 81 -26.02 -5.29 23.55
N ILE A 82 -25.61 -4.97 22.31
CA ILE A 82 -26.54 -4.52 21.27
C ILE A 82 -27.58 -5.60 20.97
N GLU A 83 -27.19 -6.85 20.80
CA GLU A 83 -28.08 -7.96 20.52
C GLU A 83 -29.13 -8.16 21.67
N ILE A 84 -28.68 -8.06 22.91
CA ILE A 84 -29.57 -8.10 24.07
C ILE A 84 -30.56 -6.93 24.07
N ASN A 85 -30.08 -5.71 23.86
CA ASN A 85 -30.92 -4.52 23.83
C ASN A 85 -31.89 -4.54 22.64
N GLU A 86 -31.53 -5.10 21.50
CA GLU A 86 -32.42 -5.28 20.35
C GLU A 86 -33.55 -6.27 20.68
N ALA A 87 -33.26 -7.36 21.40
CA ALA A 87 -34.29 -8.27 21.89
C ALA A 87 -35.24 -7.60 22.92
N VAL A 88 -34.69 -6.80 23.84
CA VAL A 88 -35.52 -6.00 24.79
C VAL A 88 -36.37 -5.00 24.02
N LEU A 89 -35.83 -4.34 22.98
CA LEU A 89 -36.60 -3.38 22.18
C LEU A 89 -37.80 -4.03 21.48
N LEU A 90 -37.65 -5.25 20.97
CA LEU A 90 -38.76 -6.01 20.38
C LEU A 90 -39.88 -6.28 21.39
N ASN A 91 -39.53 -6.73 22.62
CA ASN A 91 -40.50 -6.95 23.68
C ASN A 91 -41.21 -5.65 24.09
N LEU A 92 -40.47 -4.54 24.13
CA LEU A 92 -41.06 -3.22 24.44
C LEU A 92 -41.98 -2.71 23.34
N ASP A 93 -41.70 -3.00 22.08
CA ASP A 93 -42.54 -2.63 20.95
C ASP A 93 -43.87 -3.35 21.00
N GLU A 94 -43.88 -4.66 21.28
CA GLU A 94 -45.10 -5.44 21.49
C GLU A 94 -45.92 -4.93 22.68
N LEU A 95 -45.27 -4.66 23.82
CA LEU A 95 -45.93 -4.12 25.01
C LEU A 95 -46.56 -2.76 24.71
N LEU A 96 -45.84 -1.89 24.03
CA LEU A 96 -46.30 -0.55 23.66
C LEU A 96 -47.51 -0.62 22.71
N ALA A 97 -47.49 -1.53 21.74
CA ALA A 97 -48.63 -1.77 20.85
C ALA A 97 -49.89 -2.15 21.62
N LYS A 98 -49.80 -3.09 22.59
CA LYS A 98 -50.93 -3.49 23.46
C LYS A 98 -51.43 -2.33 24.32
N LYS A 99 -50.54 -1.54 24.92
CA LYS A 99 -50.93 -0.38 25.74
C LYS A 99 -51.62 0.72 24.91
N ARG A 100 -51.14 0.99 23.69
CA ARG A 100 -51.81 1.91 22.76
C ARG A 100 -53.22 1.44 22.39
N GLU A 101 -53.39 0.14 22.13
CA GLU A 101 -54.71 -0.45 21.85
C GLU A 101 -55.64 -0.34 23.05
N ASN A 102 -55.14 -0.66 24.26
CA ASN A 102 -55.92 -0.57 25.50
C ASN A 102 -56.37 0.88 25.78
N TYR A 103 -55.44 1.84 25.67
CA TYR A 103 -55.77 3.25 25.86
C TYR A 103 -56.85 3.72 24.87
N LYS A 104 -56.74 3.38 23.59
CA LYS A 104 -57.76 3.68 22.57
C LYS A 104 -59.15 3.11 22.89
N LYS A 105 -59.22 1.93 23.54
CA LYS A 105 -60.49 1.33 23.96
C LYS A 105 -61.07 2.05 25.17
N ILE A 106 -60.28 2.52 26.12
CA ILE A 106 -60.68 3.11 27.38
C ILE A 106 -61.03 4.59 27.24
N GLU A 107 -60.28 5.34 26.43
CA GLU A 107 -60.43 6.79 26.24
C GLU A 107 -61.88 7.23 25.94
N PRO A 108 -62.63 6.60 25.02
CA PRO A 108 -63.98 7.02 24.67
C PRO A 108 -65.08 6.58 25.68
N LEU A 109 -64.75 5.72 26.67
CA LEU A 109 -65.74 5.16 27.58
C LEU A 109 -66.23 6.21 28.60
N LYS A 110 -67.48 6.59 28.54
CA LYS A 110 -68.09 7.61 29.42
C LYS A 110 -68.25 7.16 30.89
N PHE A 111 -68.29 5.85 31.15
CA PHE A 111 -68.42 5.28 32.49
C PHE A 111 -67.07 5.12 33.24
N LYS A 112 -65.95 5.32 32.57
CA LYS A 112 -64.61 5.33 33.20
C LYS A 112 -64.31 6.71 33.78
N SER A 113 -63.75 6.73 35.00
CA SER A 113 -63.35 7.98 35.63
C SER A 113 -62.19 8.65 34.89
N SER A 114 -62.06 9.98 35.02
CA SER A 114 -60.89 10.68 34.47
C SER A 114 -59.56 10.15 35.04
N VAL A 115 -59.55 9.82 36.31
CA VAL A 115 -58.37 9.27 37.02
C VAL A 115 -57.93 7.94 36.42
N GLU A 116 -58.84 7.05 36.05
CA GLU A 116 -58.50 5.78 35.38
C GLU A 116 -57.94 6.00 33.98
N LYS A 117 -58.51 6.94 33.22
CA LYS A 117 -58.01 7.29 31.89
C LYS A 117 -56.62 7.91 31.96
N ASP A 118 -56.41 8.83 32.91
CA ASP A 118 -55.09 9.47 33.13
C ASP A 118 -54.03 8.44 33.54
N ARG A 119 -54.40 7.46 34.37
CA ARG A 119 -53.47 6.36 34.74
C ARG A 119 -53.03 5.55 33.53
N GLU A 120 -53.95 5.13 32.68
CA GLU A 120 -53.63 4.38 31.47
C GLU A 120 -52.79 5.20 30.48
N PHE A 121 -53.06 6.52 30.38
CA PHE A 121 -52.27 7.46 29.59
C PHE A 121 -50.81 7.56 30.12
N TYR A 122 -50.66 7.75 31.42
CA TYR A 122 -49.31 7.84 32.03
C TYR A 122 -48.53 6.52 31.88
N ASP A 123 -49.23 5.38 31.98
CA ASP A 123 -48.63 4.07 31.81
C ASP A 123 -48.19 3.84 30.36
N LEU A 124 -48.95 4.31 29.38
CA LEU A 124 -48.60 4.33 27.98
C LEU A 124 -47.36 5.19 27.74
N ILE A 125 -47.33 6.46 28.21
CA ILE A 125 -46.21 7.37 28.04
C ILE A 125 -44.95 6.84 28.71
N THR A 126 -45.06 6.22 29.88
CA THR A 126 -43.92 5.59 30.56
C THR A 126 -43.32 4.49 29.71
N SER A 127 -44.14 3.65 29.09
CA SER A 127 -43.69 2.57 28.21
C SER A 127 -43.06 3.09 26.91
N GLU A 128 -43.61 4.17 26.36
CA GLU A 128 -43.03 4.84 25.18
C GLU A 128 -41.65 5.44 25.48
N ASN A 129 -41.52 6.09 26.64
CA ASN A 129 -40.22 6.60 27.08
C ASN A 129 -39.17 5.49 27.27
N LEU A 130 -39.56 4.33 27.82
CA LEU A 130 -38.67 3.18 27.99
C LEU A 130 -38.25 2.63 26.63
N TYR A 131 -39.15 2.49 25.68
CA TYR A 131 -38.86 2.08 24.31
C TYR A 131 -37.83 3.05 23.64
N LEU A 132 -38.11 4.36 23.71
CA LEU A 132 -37.24 5.38 23.13
C LEU A 132 -35.86 5.43 23.79
N ASN A 133 -35.78 5.25 25.13
CA ASN A 133 -34.50 5.19 25.84
C ASN A 133 -33.66 3.97 25.43
N THR A 134 -34.30 2.80 25.34
CA THR A 134 -33.60 1.58 24.86
C THR A 134 -33.11 1.75 23.44
N LYS A 135 -33.92 2.34 22.56
CA LYS A 135 -33.50 2.66 21.17
C LYS A 135 -32.33 3.61 21.13
N LYS A 136 -32.33 4.66 21.96
CA LYS A 136 -31.20 5.62 22.08
C LYS A 136 -29.96 4.91 22.56
N GLU A 137 -30.04 4.01 23.53
CA GLU A 137 -28.91 3.24 24.04
C GLU A 137 -28.29 2.37 22.96
N ILE A 138 -29.09 1.67 22.14
CA ILE A 138 -28.62 0.91 21.00
C ILE A 138 -27.84 1.80 20.03
N GLN A 139 -28.32 3.02 19.74
CA GLN A 139 -27.60 3.95 18.87
C GLN A 139 -26.25 4.38 19.46
N ASN A 140 -26.22 4.67 20.77
CA ASN A 140 -24.97 5.03 21.47
C ASN A 140 -23.95 3.89 21.41
N LEU A 141 -24.37 2.65 21.64
CA LEU A 141 -23.53 1.46 21.53
C LEU A 141 -23.02 1.24 20.08
N LYS A 142 -23.86 1.49 19.06
CA LYS A 142 -23.44 1.42 17.66
C LYS A 142 -22.38 2.48 17.31
N ILE A 143 -22.46 3.67 17.88
CA ILE A 143 -21.41 4.70 17.74
C ILE A 143 -20.10 4.22 18.38
N GLN A 144 -20.15 3.76 19.63
CA GLN A 144 -18.96 3.23 20.32
C GLN A 144 -18.33 2.05 19.58
N MET A 145 -19.15 1.16 19.01
CA MET A 145 -18.68 0.06 18.18
C MET A 145 -17.94 0.56 16.92
N SER A 146 -18.43 1.64 16.32
CA SER A 146 -17.77 2.26 15.16
C SER A 146 -16.40 2.83 15.52
N ASP A 147 -16.29 3.52 16.66
CA ASP A 147 -15.04 4.09 17.14
C ASP A 147 -13.99 3.00 17.45
N LEU A 148 -14.41 1.91 18.09
CA LEU A 148 -13.54 0.78 18.37
C LEU A 148 -13.10 0.03 17.10
N LYS A 149 -13.96 -0.07 16.07
CA LYS A 149 -13.57 -0.63 14.77
C LYS A 149 -12.49 0.23 14.10
N LEU A 150 -12.62 1.55 14.17
CA LEU A 150 -11.60 2.46 13.66
C LEU A 150 -10.28 2.28 14.41
N LYS A 151 -10.33 2.15 15.75
CA LYS A 151 -9.15 1.92 16.58
C LYS A 151 -8.48 0.57 16.27
N ASP A 152 -9.25 -0.52 16.06
CA ASP A 152 -8.70 -1.83 15.63
C ASP A 152 -7.98 -1.71 14.30
N ALA A 153 -8.57 -1.02 13.32
CA ALA A 153 -7.96 -0.81 12.02
C ALA A 153 -6.65 0.02 12.11
N GLN A 154 -6.60 1.04 12.96
CA GLN A 154 -5.40 1.83 13.20
C GLN A 154 -4.28 0.98 13.82
N LEU A 155 -4.60 0.17 14.84
CA LEU A 155 -3.64 -0.74 15.48
C LEU A 155 -3.15 -1.80 14.49
N GLN A 156 -4.04 -2.39 13.70
CA GLN A 156 -3.67 -3.34 12.64
C GLN A 156 -2.67 -2.72 11.66
N ARG A 157 -2.87 -1.45 11.27
CA ARG A 157 -1.95 -0.73 10.39
C ARG A 157 -0.60 -0.50 11.08
N THR A 158 -0.60 -0.03 12.33
CA THR A 158 0.62 0.21 13.11
C THR A 158 1.43 -1.08 13.28
N ILE A 159 0.77 -2.19 13.63
CA ILE A 159 1.41 -3.51 13.75
C ILE A 159 2.00 -3.95 12.40
N SER A 160 1.29 -3.75 11.31
CA SER A 160 1.79 -4.06 9.97
C SER A 160 3.03 -3.22 9.60
N ASP A 161 3.01 -1.93 9.91
CA ASP A 161 4.12 -1.00 9.64
C ASP A 161 5.36 -1.31 10.53
N LYS A 162 5.17 -1.98 11.68
CA LYS A 162 6.24 -2.48 12.56
C LYS A 162 6.78 -3.85 12.16
N ASN A 163 6.06 -4.61 11.35
CA ASN A 163 6.43 -5.95 10.91
C ASN A 163 6.68 -5.97 9.40
N LEU A 164 7.87 -5.56 8.97
CA LEU A 164 8.16 -5.37 7.55
C LEU A 164 8.36 -6.71 6.85
N VAL A 165 7.53 -6.93 5.85
CA VAL A 165 7.59 -8.06 4.92
C VAL A 165 7.62 -7.55 3.50
N ALA A 166 8.30 -8.26 2.59
CA ALA A 166 8.25 -7.97 1.17
C ALA A 166 8.19 -9.29 0.39
N LYS A 167 7.74 -9.21 -0.85
CA LYS A 167 7.65 -10.36 -1.76
C LYS A 167 8.19 -9.95 -3.12
N ASP A 168 8.93 -10.87 -3.74
CA ASP A 168 9.45 -10.73 -5.10
C ASP A 168 10.47 -9.58 -5.29
N PHE A 169 11.04 -9.06 -4.19
CA PHE A 169 12.17 -8.13 -4.19
C PHE A 169 13.41 -8.80 -3.61
N VAL A 170 14.57 -8.39 -4.07
CA VAL A 170 15.84 -8.75 -3.42
C VAL A 170 16.16 -7.72 -2.35
N LEU A 171 16.51 -8.17 -1.14
CA LEU A 171 17.02 -7.27 -0.11
C LEU A 171 18.43 -6.79 -0.53
N TYR A 172 18.52 -5.53 -0.95
CA TYR A 172 19.76 -4.97 -1.49
C TYR A 172 20.70 -4.50 -0.39
N GLU A 173 20.16 -3.83 0.64
CA GLU A 173 20.93 -3.27 1.75
C GLU A 173 20.06 -3.21 3.01
N MET A 174 20.65 -3.55 4.16
CA MET A 174 20.06 -3.36 5.48
C MET A 174 20.71 -2.14 6.13
N LEU A 175 19.90 -1.14 6.52
CA LEU A 175 20.37 0.15 7.05
C LEU A 175 20.22 0.26 8.57
N VAL A 176 19.52 -0.68 9.20
CA VAL A 176 19.27 -0.69 10.65
C VAL A 176 19.73 -2.01 11.26
N LYS A 177 19.96 -1.97 12.57
CA LYS A 177 20.39 -3.14 13.37
C LYS A 177 19.45 -3.37 14.55
N SER A 178 19.38 -4.63 14.99
CA SER A 178 18.69 -4.99 16.22
C SER A 178 19.21 -4.16 17.40
N GLY A 179 18.32 -3.67 18.26
CA GLY A 179 18.62 -2.79 19.38
C GLY A 179 18.67 -1.29 19.01
N GLN A 180 18.55 -0.91 17.76
CA GLN A 180 18.50 0.48 17.32
C GLN A 180 17.09 1.05 17.51
N VAL A 181 16.98 2.29 17.97
CA VAL A 181 15.71 3.04 17.98
C VAL A 181 15.56 3.79 16.67
N VAL A 182 14.41 3.64 16.04
CA VAL A 182 14.04 4.32 14.80
C VAL A 182 12.86 5.25 15.01
N GLY A 183 12.77 6.28 14.17
CA GLY A 183 11.64 7.21 14.10
C GLY A 183 11.00 7.21 12.73
N VAL A 184 9.92 7.98 12.57
CA VAL A 184 9.29 8.20 11.26
C VAL A 184 10.32 8.74 10.26
N SER A 185 10.28 8.24 9.03
CA SER A 185 11.21 8.55 7.93
C SER A 185 12.65 8.05 8.12
N THR A 186 12.98 7.30 9.19
CA THR A 186 14.29 6.66 9.31
C THR A 186 14.45 5.62 8.19
N PRO A 187 15.52 5.69 7.36
CA PRO A 187 15.79 4.66 6.37
C PRO A 187 16.05 3.30 7.04
N LEU A 188 15.36 2.26 6.61
CA LEU A 188 15.43 0.91 7.18
C LEU A 188 16.19 -0.07 6.30
N ALA A 189 15.91 -0.05 5.00
CA ALA A 189 16.49 -0.99 4.03
C ALA A 189 16.37 -0.45 2.61
N LYS A 190 17.11 -1.05 1.67
CA LYS A 190 16.86 -0.92 0.24
C LYS A 190 16.48 -2.27 -0.33
N VAL A 191 15.46 -2.30 -1.17
CA VAL A 191 15.03 -3.49 -1.90
C VAL A 191 15.09 -3.24 -3.40
N ALA A 192 15.45 -4.27 -4.16
CA ALA A 192 15.61 -4.19 -5.60
C ALA A 192 14.60 -5.09 -6.32
N ASP A 193 13.89 -4.54 -7.30
CA ASP A 193 13.13 -5.32 -8.28
C ASP A 193 14.09 -5.85 -9.35
N VAL A 194 14.30 -7.14 -9.33
CA VAL A 194 15.17 -7.85 -10.27
C VAL A 194 14.38 -8.65 -11.32
N SER A 195 13.07 -8.45 -11.43
CA SER A 195 12.23 -9.11 -12.44
C SER A 195 12.65 -8.79 -13.87
N LYS A 196 13.25 -7.62 -14.05
CA LYS A 196 13.85 -7.13 -15.30
C LYS A 196 15.14 -6.38 -14.98
N ALA A 197 15.88 -6.04 -16.03
CA ALA A 197 17.00 -5.14 -15.88
C ALA A 197 16.81 -3.85 -16.69
N LYS A 198 17.46 -2.79 -16.24
CA LYS A 198 17.46 -1.48 -16.86
C LYS A 198 18.86 -1.11 -17.28
N LEU A 199 19.00 -0.69 -18.52
CA LEU A 199 20.22 -0.11 -19.08
C LEU A 199 19.96 1.39 -19.27
N THR A 200 20.84 2.22 -18.74
CA THR A 200 20.77 3.68 -18.92
C THR A 200 21.97 4.13 -19.74
N ILE A 201 21.71 4.83 -20.85
CA ILE A 201 22.72 5.46 -21.69
C ILE A 201 22.43 6.96 -21.83
N TYR A 202 23.46 7.70 -22.16
CA TYR A 202 23.38 9.15 -22.35
C TYR A 202 23.76 9.49 -23.79
N LEU A 203 22.73 9.83 -24.58
CA LEU A 203 22.85 10.12 -26.00
C LEU A 203 23.25 11.58 -26.22
N ASP A 204 24.04 11.84 -27.23
CA ASP A 204 24.31 13.18 -27.74
C ASP A 204 23.12 13.68 -28.57
N GLU A 205 23.03 14.98 -28.81
CA GLU A 205 21.90 15.61 -29.52
C GLU A 205 21.68 15.00 -30.91
N GLU A 206 22.76 14.68 -31.65
CA GLU A 206 22.67 14.06 -32.96
C GLU A 206 22.04 12.66 -32.94
N ASP A 207 22.31 11.88 -31.88
CA ASP A 207 21.83 10.51 -31.71
C ASP A 207 20.41 10.42 -31.14
N VAL A 208 19.93 11.49 -30.49
CA VAL A 208 18.55 11.57 -29.97
C VAL A 208 17.53 11.56 -31.09
N VAL A 209 17.86 12.21 -32.21
CA VAL A 209 17.00 12.24 -33.38
C VAL A 209 16.81 10.82 -33.92
N ASN A 210 15.57 10.36 -33.96
CA ASN A 210 15.19 9.00 -34.36
C ASN A 210 15.77 7.85 -33.50
N ALA A 211 16.36 8.09 -32.33
CA ALA A 211 16.95 7.05 -31.47
C ALA A 211 16.01 5.86 -31.21
N GLN A 212 14.71 6.11 -31.01
CA GLN A 212 13.70 5.06 -30.79
C GLN A 212 13.41 4.19 -32.01
N LYS A 213 13.80 4.62 -33.21
CA LYS A 213 13.63 3.87 -34.46
C LYS A 213 14.86 3.05 -34.80
N LYS A 214 16.03 3.38 -34.22
CA LYS A 214 17.28 2.68 -34.45
C LYS A 214 17.27 1.26 -33.89
N VAL A 215 18.00 0.39 -34.54
CA VAL A 215 18.20 -1.00 -34.10
C VAL A 215 19.29 -1.02 -33.03
N LEU A 216 18.99 -1.66 -31.90
CA LEU A 216 19.91 -1.80 -30.80
C LEU A 216 20.76 -3.06 -30.95
N TYR A 217 22.07 -2.91 -30.87
CA TYR A 217 23.01 -4.02 -30.76
C TYR A 217 23.58 -4.03 -29.34
N ILE A 218 23.63 -5.21 -28.72
CA ILE A 218 24.20 -5.44 -27.38
C ILE A 218 25.40 -6.38 -27.53
N ASP A 219 26.59 -5.94 -27.10
CA ASP A 219 27.86 -6.67 -27.28
C ASP A 219 28.06 -7.16 -28.72
N GLY A 220 27.65 -6.34 -29.72
CA GLY A 220 27.77 -6.63 -31.15
C GLY A 220 26.67 -7.51 -31.75
N VAL A 221 25.71 -8.02 -30.94
CA VAL A 221 24.62 -8.86 -31.38
C VAL A 221 23.36 -8.01 -31.56
N LYS A 222 22.66 -8.16 -32.69
CA LYS A 222 21.37 -7.49 -32.96
C LYS A 222 20.35 -7.93 -31.90
N SER A 223 19.72 -6.96 -31.25
CA SER A 223 18.76 -7.17 -30.15
C SER A 223 17.34 -6.83 -30.62
N SER A 224 16.33 -7.48 -30.02
CA SER A 224 14.93 -7.13 -30.18
C SER A 224 14.48 -5.99 -29.25
N TYR A 225 15.30 -5.62 -28.27
CA TYR A 225 14.99 -4.54 -27.34
C TYR A 225 15.08 -3.18 -28.03
N LYS A 226 14.29 -2.23 -27.52
CA LYS A 226 14.24 -0.84 -28.00
C LYS A 226 14.40 0.13 -26.83
N ILE A 227 14.67 1.38 -27.11
CA ILE A 227 14.63 2.46 -26.12
C ILE A 227 13.20 2.58 -25.60
N SER A 228 13.02 2.23 -24.34
CA SER A 228 11.71 2.24 -23.64
C SER A 228 11.34 3.65 -23.17
N ARG A 229 12.33 4.46 -22.82
CA ARG A 229 12.15 5.85 -22.38
C ARG A 229 13.30 6.70 -22.92
N LEU A 230 12.96 7.85 -23.46
CA LEU A 230 13.91 8.88 -23.88
C LEU A 230 13.48 10.20 -23.24
N LEU A 231 14.37 10.84 -22.51
CA LEU A 231 14.11 12.17 -21.96
C LEU A 231 14.57 13.23 -22.97
N ASN A 232 13.65 14.12 -23.33
CA ASN A 232 13.91 15.25 -24.25
C ASN A 232 14.50 16.48 -23.51
N ILE A 233 14.89 16.30 -22.25
CA ILE A 233 15.52 17.33 -21.41
C ILE A 233 16.93 16.84 -21.10
N ALA A 234 17.92 17.72 -21.23
CA ALA A 234 19.30 17.37 -20.90
C ALA A 234 19.44 16.91 -19.45
N ASP A 235 20.25 15.88 -19.23
CA ASP A 235 20.53 15.36 -17.90
C ASP A 235 21.27 16.37 -17.03
N SER A 236 20.86 16.50 -15.76
CA SER A 236 21.44 17.49 -14.84
C SER A 236 22.92 17.23 -14.48
N LYS A 237 23.36 15.98 -14.60
CA LYS A 237 24.74 15.55 -14.28
C LYS A 237 25.61 15.43 -15.55
N ASN A 238 25.00 15.07 -16.68
CA ASN A 238 25.65 14.89 -17.96
C ASN A 238 25.20 16.02 -18.90
N ILE A 239 25.86 17.17 -18.78
CA ILE A 239 25.55 18.37 -19.55
C ILE A 239 25.54 18.05 -21.05
N SER A 240 24.50 18.52 -21.76
CA SER A 240 24.29 18.31 -23.20
C SER A 240 24.07 16.86 -23.64
N LYS A 241 23.70 15.96 -22.69
CA LYS A 241 23.34 14.58 -23.02
C LYS A 241 21.90 14.28 -22.61
N TYR A 242 21.27 13.37 -23.33
CA TYR A 242 19.88 12.97 -23.15
C TYR A 242 19.81 11.54 -22.65
N MET A 243 19.13 11.33 -21.51
CA MET A 243 19.00 10.01 -20.92
C MET A 243 18.05 9.13 -21.73
N ALA A 244 18.53 7.96 -22.14
CA ALA A 244 17.73 6.90 -22.73
C ALA A 244 17.79 5.64 -21.88
N GLN A 245 16.66 5.01 -21.66
CA GLN A 245 16.53 3.79 -20.87
C GLN A 245 16.01 2.66 -21.75
N ILE A 246 16.62 1.49 -21.59
CA ILE A 246 16.25 0.24 -22.25
C ILE A 246 15.92 -0.77 -21.17
N ILE A 247 14.77 -1.41 -21.26
CA ILE A 247 14.36 -2.49 -20.37
C ILE A 247 14.67 -3.80 -21.07
N ILE A 248 15.40 -4.66 -20.39
CA ILE A 248 15.76 -5.99 -20.87
C ILE A 248 15.30 -7.06 -19.87
N ASP A 249 15.29 -8.31 -20.29
CA ASP A 249 14.97 -9.43 -19.40
C ASP A 249 16.00 -9.53 -18.28
N SER A 250 15.61 -10.12 -17.15
CA SER A 250 16.47 -10.31 -15.99
C SER A 250 17.69 -11.16 -16.33
N PRO A 251 18.91 -10.64 -16.17
CA PRO A 251 20.12 -11.41 -16.40
C PRO A 251 20.45 -12.27 -15.17
N ALA A 252 21.30 -13.27 -15.37
CA ALA A 252 21.85 -14.03 -14.26
C ALA A 252 22.69 -13.22 -13.29
N LEU A 253 23.36 -12.16 -13.78
CA LEU A 253 24.20 -11.25 -12.98
C LEU A 253 23.92 -9.80 -13.33
N PHE A 254 23.68 -8.99 -12.32
CA PHE A 254 23.60 -7.53 -12.40
C PHE A 254 24.99 -6.89 -12.29
N SER A 255 25.08 -5.59 -12.56
CA SER A 255 26.34 -4.80 -12.55
C SER A 255 27.33 -5.11 -13.67
N LYS A 256 27.00 -6.00 -14.61
CA LYS A 256 27.78 -6.18 -15.84
C LYS A 256 27.75 -4.90 -16.68
N LEU A 257 28.84 -4.53 -17.29
CA LEU A 257 28.93 -3.46 -18.29
C LEU A 257 28.67 -4.05 -19.68
N LEU A 258 27.69 -3.49 -20.40
CA LEU A 258 27.33 -3.91 -21.76
C LEU A 258 27.73 -2.81 -22.75
N LYS A 259 28.21 -3.21 -23.90
CA LYS A 259 28.46 -2.34 -25.07
C LYS A 259 27.17 -2.24 -25.87
N LEU A 260 26.72 -1.03 -26.12
CA LEU A 260 25.47 -0.74 -26.85
C LEU A 260 25.80 0.08 -28.10
N GLU A 261 25.23 -0.30 -29.24
CA GLU A 261 25.34 0.43 -30.48
C GLU A 261 23.92 0.65 -31.06
N LEU A 262 23.66 1.87 -31.51
CA LEU A 262 22.42 2.23 -32.18
C LEU A 262 22.71 2.40 -33.68
N LYS A 263 22.13 1.55 -34.53
CA LYS A 263 22.33 1.58 -35.99
C LYS A 263 20.99 1.83 -36.68
N ASP A 264 21.05 2.53 -37.79
CA ASP A 264 19.89 2.64 -38.69
C ASP A 264 19.60 1.29 -39.33
N GLU A 265 18.33 1.02 -39.65
CA GLU A 265 17.92 -0.25 -40.31
C GLU A 265 18.50 -0.40 -41.71
#